data_72a15269be057ae9592d96ff0f9d2a05
#
_entry.id   72a15269be057ae9592d96ff0f9d2a05
#
_cell.length_a   1.000
_cell.length_b   1.000
_cell.length_c   1.000
_cell.angle_alpha   90.00
_cell.angle_beta   90.00
_cell.angle_gamma   90.00
#
_symmetry.space_group_name_H-M   'P 1'
#
loop_
_entity.id
_entity.type
_entity.pdbx_description
1 polymer ?
#
loop_
_entity_poly.entity_id
_entity_poly.type
_entity_poly.pdbx_seq_one_letter_code
_entity_poly.pdbx_strand_id
1 'polypeptide(L)'
;MCELDKITENIERLKEKIAAETRQLAALEQSLTAYLAEREKRSQYLSSRELQELITIHSGKRLSMTTIKRWADLGHLGKVLDEREQFPLLTRKQGRKRSLYHKSSVYPFLWDKNLLRPKYDVLDVVGIRMNGSDGQADRAVVLSSRLYGQHILYQLQAEASMELWQDVPEEHLFALEEEVCHTSR
;
A
#
# COMPACT_ATOMS: atom_id res chain seq x y z
N MET A 1 45.82 -48.29 1.62
CA MET A 1 44.47 -47.67 1.61
C MET A 1 43.89 -47.95 0.24
N CYS A 2 42.85 -48.78 0.19
CA CYS A 2 42.25 -49.23 -1.07
C CYS A 2 41.51 -48.03 -1.74
N GLU A 3 41.40 -48.03 -3.06
CA GLU A 3 40.69 -46.97 -3.81
C GLU A 3 39.21 -46.86 -3.40
N LEU A 4 38.63 -47.97 -3.01
CA LEU A 4 37.26 -48.09 -2.46
C LEU A 4 37.12 -47.34 -1.13
N ASP A 5 38.13 -47.37 -0.25
CA ASP A 5 38.11 -46.67 1.03
C ASP A 5 38.07 -45.17 0.81
N LYS A 6 38.83 -44.63 -0.17
CA LYS A 6 38.84 -43.21 -0.53
C LYS A 6 37.51 -42.76 -1.11
N ILE A 7 36.86 -43.59 -1.92
CA ILE A 7 35.52 -43.28 -2.48
C ILE A 7 34.50 -43.23 -1.36
N THR A 8 34.50 -44.20 -0.45
CA THR A 8 33.59 -44.25 0.69
C THR A 8 33.74 -43.02 1.60
N GLU A 9 34.99 -42.64 1.92
CA GLU A 9 35.26 -41.44 2.72
C GLU A 9 34.80 -40.16 2.02
N ASN A 10 34.99 -40.03 0.71
CA ASN A 10 34.49 -38.92 -0.07
C ASN A 10 32.96 -38.86 -0.08
N ILE A 11 32.28 -40.01 -0.20
CA ILE A 11 30.82 -40.07 -0.15
C ILE A 11 30.30 -39.55 1.23
N GLU A 12 30.87 -40.01 2.31
CA GLU A 12 30.44 -39.59 3.66
C GLU A 12 30.69 -38.08 3.86
N ARG A 13 31.84 -37.57 3.44
CA ARG A 13 32.13 -36.12 3.50
C ARG A 13 31.14 -35.30 2.67
N LEU A 14 30.74 -35.79 1.49
CA LEU A 14 29.71 -35.08 0.68
C LEU A 14 28.33 -35.13 1.34
N LYS A 15 27.95 -36.26 1.93
CA LYS A 15 26.69 -36.38 2.69
C LYS A 15 26.63 -35.40 3.86
N GLU A 16 27.72 -35.27 4.64
CA GLU A 16 27.82 -34.31 5.74
C GLU A 16 27.69 -32.89 5.24
N LYS A 17 28.35 -32.54 4.12
CA LYS A 17 28.24 -31.20 3.51
C LYS A 17 26.81 -30.90 3.05
N ILE A 18 26.18 -31.85 2.35
CA ILE A 18 24.78 -31.70 1.92
C ILE A 18 23.86 -31.49 3.14
N ALA A 19 24.05 -32.27 4.20
CA ALA A 19 23.23 -32.11 5.42
C ALA A 19 23.45 -30.76 6.13
N ALA A 20 24.65 -30.22 6.08
CA ALA A 20 24.95 -28.89 6.63
C ALA A 20 24.30 -27.77 5.79
N GLU A 21 24.45 -27.86 4.46
CA GLU A 21 23.84 -26.87 3.53
C GLU A 21 22.32 -26.92 3.58
N THR A 22 21.71 -28.09 3.70
CA THR A 22 20.26 -28.26 3.85
C THR A 22 19.75 -27.59 5.13
N ARG A 23 20.48 -27.75 6.25
CA ARG A 23 20.14 -27.06 7.51
C ARG A 23 20.26 -25.55 7.38
N GLN A 24 21.28 -25.06 6.69
CA GLN A 24 21.48 -23.63 6.45
C GLN A 24 20.34 -23.07 5.57
N LEU A 25 19.94 -23.79 4.52
CA LEU A 25 18.83 -23.41 3.66
C LEU A 25 17.53 -23.28 4.47
N ALA A 26 17.19 -24.30 5.27
CA ALA A 26 16.00 -24.26 6.12
C ALA A 26 15.99 -23.07 7.08
N ALA A 27 17.14 -22.72 7.68
CA ALA A 27 17.26 -21.53 8.55
C ALA A 27 17.05 -20.21 7.80
N LEU A 28 17.55 -20.12 6.55
CA LEU A 28 17.33 -18.93 5.71
C LEU A 28 15.88 -18.80 5.27
N GLU A 29 15.23 -19.89 4.90
CA GLU A 29 13.79 -19.92 4.54
C GLU A 29 12.92 -19.49 5.71
N GLN A 30 13.23 -19.96 6.93
CA GLN A 30 12.53 -19.52 8.14
C GLN A 30 12.73 -18.03 8.40
N SER A 31 13.95 -17.53 8.23
CA SER A 31 14.26 -16.10 8.40
C SER A 31 13.55 -15.23 7.36
N LEU A 32 13.48 -15.70 6.11
CA LEU A 32 12.75 -15.01 5.04
C LEU A 32 11.26 -14.95 5.34
N THR A 33 10.67 -16.07 5.77
CA THR A 33 9.25 -16.14 6.15
C THR A 33 8.93 -15.15 7.27
N ALA A 34 9.76 -15.10 8.31
CA ALA A 34 9.61 -14.15 9.41
C ALA A 34 9.71 -12.68 8.93
N TYR A 35 10.68 -12.38 8.06
CA TYR A 35 10.85 -11.05 7.47
C TYR A 35 9.63 -10.63 6.63
N LEU A 36 9.11 -11.52 5.80
CA LEU A 36 7.94 -11.24 4.96
C LEU A 36 6.68 -11.01 5.81
N ALA A 37 6.48 -11.80 6.87
CA ALA A 37 5.37 -11.63 7.80
C ALA A 37 5.46 -10.28 8.56
N GLU A 38 6.65 -9.87 8.96
CA GLU A 38 6.86 -8.58 9.61
C GLU A 38 6.64 -7.41 8.63
N ARG A 39 7.07 -7.54 7.37
CA ARG A 39 6.84 -6.57 6.30
C ARG A 39 5.35 -6.39 6.01
N GLU A 40 4.60 -7.47 5.94
CA GLU A 40 3.15 -7.43 5.76
C GLU A 40 2.46 -6.68 6.90
N LYS A 41 2.78 -7.00 8.14
CA LYS A 41 2.28 -6.25 9.30
C LYS A 41 2.66 -4.77 9.25
N ARG A 42 3.92 -4.44 8.87
CA ARG A 42 4.38 -3.06 8.76
C ARG A 42 3.60 -2.27 7.70
N SER A 43 3.13 -2.92 6.65
CA SER A 43 2.34 -2.29 5.59
C SER A 43 1.03 -1.65 6.08
N GLN A 44 0.52 -2.10 7.24
CA GLN A 44 -0.70 -1.55 7.87
C GLN A 44 -0.45 -0.23 8.62
N TYR A 45 0.78 0.25 8.66
CA TYR A 45 1.16 1.46 9.41
C TYR A 45 1.76 2.51 8.48
N LEU A 46 1.62 3.77 8.89
CA LEU A 46 2.26 4.93 8.27
C LEU A 46 3.22 5.56 9.27
N SER A 47 4.43 5.89 8.84
CA SER A 47 5.32 6.79 9.57
C SER A 47 4.87 8.25 9.41
N SER A 48 5.39 9.15 10.24
CA SER A 48 5.08 10.58 10.13
C SER A 48 5.41 11.15 8.74
N ARG A 49 6.44 10.62 8.08
CA ARG A 49 6.83 11.04 6.73
C ARG A 49 5.87 10.52 5.67
N GLU A 50 5.53 9.24 5.71
CA GLU A 50 4.55 8.64 4.80
C GLU A 50 3.17 9.29 4.96
N LEU A 51 2.79 9.66 6.20
CA LEU A 51 1.57 10.41 6.47
C LEU A 51 1.61 11.81 5.85
N GLN A 52 2.75 12.52 5.96
CA GLN A 52 2.91 13.84 5.33
C GLN A 52 2.82 13.74 3.80
N GLU A 53 3.44 12.73 3.21
CA GLU A 53 3.41 12.46 1.77
C GLU A 53 1.97 12.15 1.31
N LEU A 54 1.25 11.29 2.03
CA LEU A 54 -0.16 10.96 1.75
C LEU A 54 -1.04 12.23 1.73
N ILE A 55 -0.91 13.08 2.74
CA ILE A 55 -1.68 14.34 2.82
C ILE A 55 -1.32 15.28 1.67
N THR A 56 -0.03 15.37 1.33
CA THR A 56 0.42 16.23 0.24
C THR A 56 -0.16 15.79 -1.10
N ILE A 57 -0.21 14.48 -1.37
CA ILE A 57 -0.77 13.91 -2.59
C ILE A 57 -2.27 14.22 -2.71
N HIS A 58 -3.05 14.00 -1.65
CA HIS A 58 -4.51 14.13 -1.70
C HIS A 58 -5.04 15.55 -1.52
N SER A 59 -4.35 16.41 -0.77
CA SER A 59 -4.83 17.76 -0.47
C SER A 59 -3.99 18.88 -1.10
N GLY A 60 -2.85 18.58 -1.69
CA GLY A 60 -1.87 19.56 -2.15
C GLY A 60 -1.19 20.34 -1.01
N LYS A 61 -1.54 20.08 0.25
CA LYS A 61 -1.06 20.82 1.42
C LYS A 61 0.08 20.08 2.10
N ARG A 62 1.20 20.75 2.28
CA ARG A 62 2.31 20.20 3.07
C ARG A 62 2.14 20.55 4.54
N LEU A 63 1.85 19.56 5.36
CA LEU A 63 1.76 19.73 6.81
C LEU A 63 3.14 19.66 7.48
N SER A 64 3.30 20.36 8.59
CA SER A 64 4.51 20.28 9.39
C SER A 64 4.55 18.98 10.23
N MET A 65 5.74 18.48 10.52
CA MET A 65 5.92 17.35 11.44
C MET A 65 5.41 17.68 12.86
N THR A 66 5.44 18.93 13.25
CA THR A 66 4.90 19.43 14.54
C THR A 66 3.39 19.23 14.60
N THR A 67 2.68 19.50 13.49
CA THR A 67 1.23 19.28 13.39
C THR A 67 0.89 17.81 13.53
N ILE A 68 1.61 16.94 12.84
CA ILE A 68 1.41 15.47 12.92
C ILE A 68 1.66 14.99 14.36
N LYS A 69 2.75 15.45 14.98
CA LYS A 69 3.04 15.13 16.38
C LYS A 69 1.91 15.58 17.31
N ARG A 70 1.40 16.81 17.15
CA ARG A 70 0.28 17.31 17.94
C ARG A 70 -0.98 16.45 17.79
N TRP A 71 -1.28 15.97 16.58
CA TRP A 71 -2.42 15.06 16.37
C TRP A 71 -2.21 13.71 17.05
N ALA A 72 -0.98 13.20 17.03
CA ALA A 72 -0.62 11.98 17.74
C ALA A 72 -0.76 12.15 19.26
N ASP A 73 -0.23 13.26 19.80
CA ASP A 73 -0.31 13.58 21.24
C ASP A 73 -1.75 13.78 21.70
N LEU A 74 -2.64 14.28 20.84
CA LEU A 74 -4.08 14.40 21.11
C LEU A 74 -4.87 13.09 20.88
N GLY A 75 -4.20 12.01 20.46
CA GLY A 75 -4.82 10.70 20.24
C GLY A 75 -5.60 10.53 18.92
N HIS A 76 -5.63 11.56 18.06
CA HIS A 76 -6.37 11.52 16.79
C HIS A 76 -5.84 10.47 15.81
N LEU A 77 -4.56 10.12 15.89
CA LEU A 77 -3.91 9.13 15.03
C LEU A 77 -3.91 7.71 15.64
N GLY A 78 -4.64 7.53 16.75
CA GLY A 78 -4.68 6.28 17.48
C GLY A 78 -3.39 5.99 18.26
N LYS A 79 -3.13 4.71 18.55
CA LYS A 79 -1.94 4.29 19.29
C LYS A 79 -0.68 4.51 18.48
N VAL A 80 0.28 5.25 19.05
CA VAL A 80 1.62 5.46 18.46
C VAL A 80 2.53 4.31 18.83
N LEU A 81 3.18 3.70 17.83
CA LEU A 81 4.14 2.62 18.01
C LEU A 81 5.55 3.09 17.62
N ASP A 82 6.57 2.51 18.25
CA ASP A 82 7.97 2.69 17.81
C ASP A 82 8.29 1.60 16.76
N GLU A 83 8.69 2.01 15.57
CA GLU A 83 9.01 1.11 14.46
C GLU A 83 10.07 0.07 14.82
N ARG A 84 11.07 0.45 15.63
CA ARG A 84 12.17 -0.45 16.02
C ARG A 84 11.73 -1.53 17.01
N GLU A 85 10.87 -1.17 17.94
CA GLU A 85 10.37 -2.10 18.94
C GLU A 85 9.40 -3.09 18.29
N GLN A 86 8.59 -2.60 17.35
CA GLN A 86 7.54 -3.39 16.72
C GLN A 86 8.03 -4.23 15.53
N PHE A 87 9.03 -3.73 14.79
CA PHE A 87 9.52 -4.34 13.53
C PHE A 87 11.06 -4.42 13.51
N PRO A 88 11.66 -5.22 14.41
CA PRO A 88 13.10 -5.29 14.56
C PRO A 88 13.84 -5.88 13.34
N LEU A 89 13.20 -6.76 12.56
CA LEU A 89 13.80 -7.36 11.35
C LEU A 89 13.86 -6.38 10.19
N LEU A 90 12.98 -5.37 10.16
CA LEU A 90 12.92 -4.38 9.07
C LEU A 90 13.80 -3.16 9.36
N THR A 91 14.20 -2.94 10.61
CA THR A 91 14.88 -1.72 11.01
C THR A 91 16.35 -1.96 11.35
N ARG A 92 17.21 -1.01 10.98
CA ARG A 92 18.61 -1.03 11.43
C ARG A 92 18.67 -0.68 12.92
N LYS A 93 19.53 -1.37 13.69
CA LYS A 93 19.75 -1.13 15.13
C LYS A 93 20.14 0.32 15.45
N GLN A 94 20.77 1.03 14.51
CA GLN A 94 21.17 2.43 14.65
C GLN A 94 20.26 3.32 13.79
N GLY A 95 19.75 4.41 14.37
CA GLY A 95 18.91 5.38 13.67
C GLY A 95 17.97 6.10 14.63
N ARG A 96 17.24 7.12 14.16
CA ARG A 96 16.24 7.84 14.95
C ARG A 96 14.99 7.00 15.16
N LYS A 97 14.36 7.14 16.32
CA LYS A 97 13.02 6.59 16.58
C LYS A 97 12.05 7.08 15.52
N ARG A 98 11.20 6.18 15.01
CA ARG A 98 10.14 6.52 14.06
C ARG A 98 8.81 6.12 14.65
N SER A 99 7.92 7.09 14.76
CA SER A 99 6.55 6.86 15.18
C SER A 99 5.74 6.28 14.03
N LEU A 100 4.96 5.26 14.32
CA LEU A 100 4.06 4.59 13.40
C LEU A 100 2.62 4.77 13.86
N TYR A 101 1.73 4.98 12.91
CA TYR A 101 0.29 5.18 13.09
C TYR A 101 -0.45 4.14 12.28
N HIS A 102 -1.43 3.48 12.87
CA HIS A 102 -2.21 2.46 12.17
C HIS A 102 -3.14 3.12 11.15
N LYS A 103 -3.13 2.60 9.93
CA LYS A 103 -3.92 3.17 8.82
C LYS A 103 -5.40 3.25 9.12
N SER A 104 -5.98 2.26 9.84
CA SER A 104 -7.40 2.29 10.22
C SER A 104 -7.81 3.46 11.11
N SER A 105 -6.88 4.08 11.84
CA SER A 105 -7.14 5.29 12.62
C SER A 105 -6.85 6.56 11.83
N VAL A 106 -5.83 6.51 10.98
CA VAL A 106 -5.36 7.66 10.19
C VAL A 106 -6.36 8.03 9.09
N TYR A 107 -6.80 7.07 8.28
CA TYR A 107 -7.63 7.33 7.11
C TYR A 107 -8.97 8.00 7.45
N PRO A 108 -9.77 7.51 8.43
CA PRO A 108 -11.01 8.18 8.82
C PRO A 108 -10.76 9.60 9.33
N PHE A 109 -9.72 9.81 10.15
CA PHE A 109 -9.37 11.14 10.65
C PHE A 109 -9.02 12.12 9.53
N LEU A 110 -8.23 11.69 8.55
CA LEU A 110 -7.87 12.54 7.40
C LEU A 110 -9.08 12.84 6.52
N TRP A 111 -9.98 11.87 6.36
CA TRP A 111 -11.23 12.05 5.62
C TRP A 111 -12.12 13.09 6.28
N ASP A 112 -12.34 12.97 7.58
CA ASP A 112 -13.13 13.94 8.37
C ASP A 112 -12.53 15.36 8.35
N LYS A 113 -11.20 15.46 8.26
CA LYS A 113 -10.48 16.74 8.14
C LYS A 113 -10.40 17.26 6.69
N ASN A 114 -10.98 16.56 5.73
CA ASN A 114 -10.91 16.91 4.31
C ASN A 114 -9.46 17.04 3.80
N LEU A 115 -8.58 16.17 4.32
CA LEU A 115 -7.16 16.05 3.93
C LEU A 115 -6.90 14.82 3.07
N LEU A 116 -7.82 13.87 3.09
CA LEU A 116 -7.87 12.74 2.17
C LEU A 116 -9.07 12.98 1.26
N ARG A 117 -8.82 13.58 0.09
CA ARG A 117 -9.87 13.94 -0.86
C ARG A 117 -10.00 12.91 -1.96
N PRO A 118 -11.21 12.63 -2.44
CA PRO A 118 -11.41 11.89 -3.67
C PRO A 118 -10.75 12.64 -4.84
N LYS A 119 -10.28 11.91 -5.83
CA LYS A 119 -9.66 12.46 -7.04
C LYS A 119 -10.69 13.13 -7.96
N TYR A 120 -11.91 12.63 -7.93
CA TYR A 120 -13.02 13.12 -8.76
C TYR A 120 -14.14 13.63 -7.87
N ASP A 121 -14.68 14.79 -8.23
CA ASP A 121 -15.80 15.41 -7.52
C ASP A 121 -17.15 14.88 -8.07
N VAL A 122 -18.21 15.15 -7.32
CA VAL A 122 -19.59 14.81 -7.75
C VAL A 122 -19.90 15.57 -9.02
N LEU A 123 -20.48 14.89 -10.01
CA LEU A 123 -20.78 15.31 -11.37
C LEU A 123 -19.59 15.31 -12.34
N ASP A 124 -18.38 14.94 -11.92
CA ASP A 124 -17.31 14.73 -12.86
C ASP A 124 -17.62 13.54 -13.78
N VAL A 125 -17.24 13.67 -15.06
CA VAL A 125 -17.32 12.59 -16.04
C VAL A 125 -15.98 11.87 -16.08
N VAL A 126 -16.00 10.57 -15.84
CA VAL A 126 -14.81 9.71 -15.75
C VAL A 126 -14.88 8.54 -16.71
N GLY A 127 -13.73 8.07 -17.15
CA GLY A 127 -13.59 6.79 -17.82
C GLY A 127 -13.36 5.67 -16.82
N ILE A 128 -13.88 4.48 -17.10
CA ILE A 128 -13.71 3.28 -16.28
C ILE A 128 -12.97 2.23 -17.08
N ARG A 129 -11.97 1.59 -16.43
CA ARG A 129 -11.32 0.39 -16.96
C ARG A 129 -11.93 -0.83 -16.29
N MET A 130 -12.84 -1.52 -16.99
CA MET A 130 -13.30 -2.83 -16.58
C MET A 130 -12.33 -3.90 -17.08
N ASN A 131 -11.94 -4.84 -16.19
CA ASN A 131 -11.14 -6.00 -16.57
C ASN A 131 -11.92 -6.84 -17.59
N GLY A 132 -11.49 -6.83 -18.84
CA GLY A 132 -12.04 -7.71 -19.90
C GLY A 132 -12.73 -7.03 -21.08
N SER A 133 -12.87 -5.72 -21.11
CA SER A 133 -13.37 -5.02 -22.32
C SER A 133 -12.19 -4.61 -23.21
N ASP A 134 -12.15 -5.14 -24.42
CA ASP A 134 -11.21 -4.77 -25.48
C ASP A 134 -11.36 -3.26 -25.80
N GLY A 135 -10.60 -2.43 -25.10
CA GLY A 135 -10.23 -1.08 -25.54
C GLY A 135 -11.28 0.03 -25.46
N GLN A 136 -12.55 -0.25 -25.19
CA GLN A 136 -13.57 0.80 -25.06
C GLN A 136 -13.77 1.13 -23.58
N ALA A 137 -13.39 2.36 -23.19
CA ALA A 137 -13.63 2.87 -21.87
C ALA A 137 -15.08 3.31 -21.73
N ASP A 138 -15.81 2.73 -20.78
CA ASP A 138 -17.14 3.20 -20.45
C ASP A 138 -17.06 4.55 -19.75
N ARG A 139 -17.94 5.48 -20.18
CA ARG A 139 -18.08 6.80 -19.57
C ARG A 139 -19.12 6.78 -18.47
N ALA A 140 -18.82 7.40 -17.37
CA ALA A 140 -19.78 7.50 -16.25
C ALA A 140 -19.65 8.84 -15.51
N VAL A 141 -20.75 9.23 -14.86
CA VAL A 141 -20.82 10.41 -14.01
C VAL A 141 -20.65 9.99 -12.55
N VAL A 142 -19.82 10.70 -11.80
CA VAL A 142 -19.64 10.52 -10.37
C VAL A 142 -20.85 11.03 -9.62
N LEU A 143 -21.53 10.15 -8.87
CA LEU A 143 -22.68 10.50 -8.05
C LEU A 143 -22.29 10.76 -6.59
N SER A 144 -21.38 9.96 -6.06
CA SER A 144 -20.85 10.13 -4.70
C SER A 144 -19.52 9.40 -4.53
N SER A 145 -18.79 9.76 -3.49
CA SER A 145 -17.58 9.08 -3.04
C SER A 145 -17.65 8.78 -1.55
N ARG A 146 -17.05 7.67 -1.13
CA ARG A 146 -16.96 7.29 0.29
C ARG A 146 -15.63 6.65 0.62
N LEU A 147 -15.20 6.80 1.86
CA LEU A 147 -14.06 6.07 2.39
C LEU A 147 -14.51 4.70 2.91
N TYR A 148 -13.87 3.63 2.45
CA TYR A 148 -14.03 2.28 2.98
C TYR A 148 -12.67 1.70 3.33
N GLY A 149 -12.39 1.60 4.61
CA GLY A 149 -11.06 1.19 5.09
C GLY A 149 -9.95 2.17 4.68
N GLN A 150 -9.18 1.80 3.69
CA GLN A 150 -8.08 2.60 3.13
C GLN A 150 -8.35 3.06 1.68
N HIS A 151 -9.49 2.67 1.13
CA HIS A 151 -9.85 2.91 -0.28
C HIS A 151 -10.97 3.94 -0.39
N ILE A 152 -10.85 4.80 -1.37
CA ILE A 152 -11.93 5.70 -1.79
C ILE A 152 -12.73 4.94 -2.84
N LEU A 153 -14.00 4.76 -2.55
CA LEU A 153 -14.95 4.09 -3.43
C LEU A 153 -15.95 5.11 -3.97
N TYR A 154 -16.32 4.91 -5.23
CA TYR A 154 -17.24 5.78 -5.94
C TYR A 154 -18.54 5.06 -6.27
N GLN A 155 -19.61 5.81 -6.28
CA GLN A 155 -20.87 5.45 -6.92
C GLN A 155 -20.98 6.22 -8.22
N LEU A 156 -21.20 5.51 -9.32
CA LEU A 156 -21.17 6.06 -10.66
C LEU A 156 -22.45 5.70 -11.41
N GLN A 157 -22.80 6.55 -12.38
CA GLN A 157 -23.87 6.28 -13.33
C GLN A 157 -23.30 6.23 -14.73
N ALA A 158 -23.44 5.11 -15.44
CA ALA A 158 -23.04 4.96 -16.82
C ALA A 158 -23.81 5.93 -17.71
N GLU A 159 -23.14 6.67 -18.59
CA GLU A 159 -23.81 7.62 -19.50
C GLU A 159 -24.70 6.91 -20.53
N ALA A 160 -24.24 5.78 -21.06
CA ALA A 160 -24.93 5.09 -22.15
C ALA A 160 -26.12 4.24 -21.68
N SER A 161 -25.95 3.49 -20.56
CA SER A 161 -26.97 2.54 -20.09
C SER A 161 -27.80 3.07 -18.91
N MET A 162 -27.42 4.20 -18.33
CA MET A 162 -27.98 4.75 -17.08
C MET A 162 -27.87 3.78 -15.89
N GLU A 163 -27.03 2.75 -16.01
CA GLU A 163 -26.79 1.76 -14.97
C GLU A 163 -25.99 2.38 -13.82
N LEU A 164 -26.34 1.95 -12.60
CA LEU A 164 -25.63 2.39 -11.38
C LEU A 164 -24.57 1.38 -11.00
N TRP A 165 -23.32 1.85 -10.93
CA TRP A 165 -22.19 1.08 -10.43
C TRP A 165 -21.83 1.54 -9.03
N GLN A 166 -21.79 0.59 -8.11
CA GLN A 166 -21.47 0.86 -6.70
C GLN A 166 -20.09 0.31 -6.36
N ASP A 167 -19.42 0.96 -5.39
CA ASP A 167 -18.17 0.52 -4.83
C ASP A 167 -17.00 0.39 -5.83
N VAL A 168 -16.98 1.29 -6.83
CA VAL A 168 -15.92 1.34 -7.83
C VAL A 168 -14.67 1.98 -7.20
N PRO A 169 -13.52 1.27 -7.13
CA PRO A 169 -12.28 1.81 -6.59
C PRO A 169 -11.73 2.96 -7.45
N GLU A 170 -11.12 3.96 -6.81
CA GLU A 170 -10.51 5.12 -7.48
C GLU A 170 -9.47 4.74 -8.55
N GLU A 171 -8.76 3.63 -8.33
CA GLU A 171 -7.72 3.11 -9.22
C GLU A 171 -8.26 2.62 -10.58
N HIS A 172 -9.55 2.30 -10.66
CA HIS A 172 -10.21 1.91 -11.90
C HIS A 172 -10.68 3.10 -12.73
N LEU A 173 -10.62 4.31 -12.17
CA LEU A 173 -11.09 5.52 -12.81
C LEU A 173 -9.93 6.30 -13.44
N PHE A 174 -10.22 6.94 -14.55
CA PHE A 174 -9.28 7.87 -15.19
C PHE A 174 -10.03 9.08 -15.75
N ALA A 175 -9.30 10.21 -15.81
CA ALA A 175 -9.84 11.42 -16.43
C ALA A 175 -9.99 11.20 -17.94
N LEU A 176 -11.13 11.55 -18.47
CA LEU A 176 -11.30 11.64 -19.93
C LEU A 176 -10.59 12.92 -20.38
N GLU A 177 -9.67 12.80 -21.34
CA GLU A 177 -9.13 13.98 -22.02
C GLU A 177 -10.29 14.67 -22.74
N GLU A 178 -10.53 15.94 -22.42
CA GLU A 178 -11.48 16.75 -23.19
C GLU A 178 -10.98 16.80 -24.64
N GLU A 179 -11.73 16.20 -25.55
CA GLU A 179 -11.54 16.45 -26.96
C GLU A 179 -11.81 17.95 -27.19
N VAL A 180 -10.74 18.73 -27.24
CA VAL A 180 -10.81 20.13 -27.66
C VAL A 180 -11.27 20.12 -29.09
N CYS A 181 -12.58 20.20 -29.34
CA CYS A 181 -13.15 20.49 -30.61
C CYS A 181 -12.63 21.84 -31.10
N HIS A 182 -11.50 21.83 -31.81
CA HIS A 182 -11.12 22.94 -32.64
C HIS A 182 -12.16 23.10 -33.78
N THR A 183 -13.27 23.75 -33.47
CA THR A 183 -14.11 24.33 -34.51
C THR A 183 -13.32 25.48 -35.15
N SER A 184 -12.58 25.14 -36.21
CA SER A 184 -12.04 26.12 -37.12
C SER A 184 -13.21 26.84 -37.79
N ARG A 185 -13.32 28.14 -37.52
CA ARG A 185 -14.07 29.10 -38.34
C ARG A 185 -13.11 29.80 -39.30
#